data_1b839693b2db083ff5f1398a2250a51d
#
_entry.id   1b839693b2db083ff5f1398a2250a51d
#
_cell.length_a   1.000
_cell.length_b   1.000
_cell.length_c   1.000
_cell.angle_alpha   90.00
_cell.angle_beta   90.00
_cell.angle_gamma   90.00
#
_symmetry.space_group_name_H-M   'P 1'
#
loop_
_entity.id
_entity.type
_entity.pdbx_description
1 polymer ?
#
loop_
_entity_poly.entity_id
_entity_poly.type
_entity_poly.pdbx_seq_one_letter_code
_entity_poly.pdbx_strand_id
1 'polypeptide(L)'
;MDSKIVITKGGICAAKGFTAAGIHCGIRKNKTKRDLALIYSEKRANAAAVYTTNLVKGAPLAVTRAHIADGRAQAVICNSGNANTCNANGVEIAERTCQLLGDALGIPAEDIVVASTGVIGQPLDITPIQEGIPALVKALGDHSEEAAEGIMTTDTRLKEIAVSFTVGGKECKIGGIAKGSGMIHPNMATMLVFITTDCAISPDMLQKALSSDIADTFNMVSVDGDTSTNDMVTVLANGMAENAEITEEGEDFNTFMKALNTVTVHLCRCIAGDGEGATKLLECRVTGAADTAVAKTVAKSVICSSLTKAAMFGADANWGRVLCAIGYSGAHVDVNRIDVAFRSAKGTVAVCKNGAGIDFSEEIAKEILLEREIEILVELNAGDASSTAWGCDLTYEYVRINGDYRT
;
A
#
# COMPACT_ATOMS: atom_id res chain seq x y z
N MET A 1 -2.13 28.50 9.73
CA MET A 1 -3.48 27.88 9.75
C MET A 1 -3.28 26.42 9.39
N ASP A 2 -3.73 25.48 10.23
CA ASP A 2 -3.68 24.06 9.86
C ASP A 2 -4.48 23.86 8.57
N SER A 3 -3.81 23.53 7.49
CA SER A 3 -4.46 23.26 6.21
C SER A 3 -5.33 22.01 6.37
N LYS A 4 -6.65 22.21 6.25
CA LYS A 4 -7.62 21.13 6.41
C LYS A 4 -7.49 20.16 5.24
N ILE A 5 -7.20 18.89 5.56
CA ILE A 5 -7.25 17.80 4.58
C ILE A 5 -8.70 17.29 4.53
N VAL A 6 -9.27 17.21 3.34
CA VAL A 6 -10.68 16.82 3.14
C VAL A 6 -10.74 15.65 2.18
N ILE A 7 -11.38 14.56 2.60
CA ILE A 7 -11.63 13.40 1.73
C ILE A 7 -12.55 13.83 0.60
N THR A 8 -12.18 13.48 -0.63
CA THR A 8 -12.93 13.76 -1.86
C THR A 8 -13.13 12.48 -2.67
N LYS A 9 -13.93 12.55 -3.73
CA LYS A 9 -14.17 11.45 -4.67
C LYS A 9 -13.19 11.52 -5.85
N GLY A 10 -13.11 10.42 -6.61
CA GLY A 10 -12.40 10.37 -7.88
C GLY A 10 -11.08 9.57 -7.85
N GLY A 11 -10.66 9.05 -6.69
CA GLY A 11 -9.44 8.24 -6.60
C GLY A 11 -8.26 8.90 -7.29
N ILE A 12 -7.56 8.17 -8.16
CA ILE A 12 -6.41 8.71 -8.93
C ILE A 12 -6.81 9.77 -9.98
N CYS A 13 -8.07 9.85 -10.37
CA CYS A 13 -8.57 10.87 -11.30
C CYS A 13 -9.00 12.16 -10.60
N ALA A 14 -8.96 12.23 -9.27
CA ALA A 14 -9.32 13.44 -8.52
C ALA A 14 -8.36 14.60 -8.76
N ALA A 15 -7.07 14.32 -8.97
CA ALA A 15 -6.06 15.30 -9.31
C ALA A 15 -6.24 15.78 -10.76
N LYS A 16 -6.20 17.12 -10.97
CA LYS A 16 -6.43 17.73 -12.27
C LYS A 16 -5.47 17.21 -13.33
N GLY A 17 -5.98 16.88 -14.51
CA GLY A 17 -5.20 16.42 -15.66
C GLY A 17 -4.80 14.94 -15.59
N PHE A 18 -5.33 14.16 -14.66
CA PHE A 18 -5.18 12.71 -14.66
C PHE A 18 -6.46 12.02 -15.13
N THR A 19 -6.29 11.05 -16.01
CA THR A 19 -7.32 10.14 -16.47
C THR A 19 -6.84 8.69 -16.29
N ALA A 20 -7.79 7.75 -16.23
CA ALA A 20 -7.48 6.35 -16.06
C ALA A 20 -8.40 5.47 -16.89
N ALA A 21 -8.00 4.21 -17.07
CA ALA A 21 -8.80 3.17 -17.69
C ALA A 21 -8.42 1.81 -17.15
N GLY A 22 -9.35 0.88 -17.20
CA GLY A 22 -9.13 -0.55 -16.92
C GLY A 22 -9.96 -1.41 -17.87
N ILE A 23 -9.34 -2.42 -18.48
CA ILE A 23 -10.02 -3.34 -19.41
C ILE A 23 -9.66 -4.80 -19.09
N HIS A 24 -10.42 -5.73 -19.67
CA HIS A 24 -9.99 -7.10 -19.84
C HIS A 24 -9.39 -7.25 -21.23
N CYS A 25 -8.11 -7.61 -21.32
CA CYS A 25 -7.43 -7.86 -22.60
C CYS A 25 -7.11 -9.34 -22.85
N GLY A 26 -7.28 -10.22 -21.86
CA GLY A 26 -7.14 -11.66 -22.04
C GLY A 26 -5.86 -12.28 -21.42
N ILE A 27 -5.15 -11.56 -20.57
CA ILE A 27 -4.07 -12.13 -19.76
C ILE A 27 -4.64 -13.15 -18.78
N ARG A 28 -5.79 -12.81 -18.17
CA ARG A 28 -6.54 -13.73 -17.31
C ARG A 28 -7.54 -14.54 -18.09
N LYS A 29 -7.70 -15.82 -17.70
CA LYS A 29 -8.75 -16.68 -18.24
C LYS A 29 -10.17 -16.22 -17.84
N ASN A 30 -10.28 -15.56 -16.68
CA ASN A 30 -11.56 -15.04 -16.21
C ASN A 30 -11.94 -13.75 -16.93
N LYS A 31 -12.88 -13.86 -17.87
CA LYS A 31 -13.33 -12.75 -18.73
C LYS A 31 -14.16 -11.69 -18.01
N THR A 32 -14.55 -11.90 -16.75
CA THR A 32 -15.35 -10.93 -15.97
C THR A 32 -14.49 -9.97 -15.18
N LYS A 33 -13.17 -10.22 -15.07
CA LYS A 33 -12.22 -9.36 -14.34
C LYS A 33 -11.34 -8.61 -15.32
N ARG A 34 -11.12 -7.33 -15.06
CA ARG A 34 -10.13 -6.52 -15.76
C ARG A 34 -8.72 -7.01 -15.42
N ASP A 35 -7.81 -6.90 -16.38
CA ASP A 35 -6.44 -7.39 -16.24
C ASP A 35 -5.37 -6.46 -16.83
N LEU A 36 -5.79 -5.29 -17.34
CA LEU A 36 -4.89 -4.25 -17.82
C LEU A 36 -5.42 -2.88 -17.41
N ALA A 37 -4.59 -2.08 -16.75
CA ALA A 37 -4.88 -0.75 -16.25
C ALA A 37 -3.93 0.30 -16.84
N LEU A 38 -4.45 1.50 -17.06
CA LEU A 38 -3.70 2.67 -17.52
C LEU A 38 -4.05 3.88 -16.66
N ILE A 39 -3.03 4.62 -16.26
CA ILE A 39 -3.16 5.97 -15.71
C ILE A 39 -2.38 6.90 -16.62
N TYR A 40 -2.97 8.01 -17.00
CA TYR A 40 -2.37 8.96 -17.92
C TYR A 40 -2.46 10.39 -17.38
N SER A 41 -1.39 11.16 -17.53
CA SER A 41 -1.34 12.58 -17.23
C SER A 41 -1.30 13.39 -18.53
N GLU A 42 -2.14 14.42 -18.63
CA GLU A 42 -2.12 15.37 -19.76
C GLU A 42 -0.77 16.09 -19.91
N LYS A 43 -0.05 16.26 -18.79
CA LYS A 43 1.26 16.90 -18.73
C LYS A 43 2.28 15.93 -18.18
N ARG A 44 3.49 15.93 -18.75
CA ARG A 44 4.62 15.18 -18.21
C ARG A 44 4.82 15.56 -16.75
N ALA A 45 4.73 14.58 -15.84
CA ALA A 45 4.72 14.77 -14.40
C ALA A 45 6.10 14.54 -13.79
N ASN A 46 6.36 15.14 -12.63
CA ASN A 46 7.43 14.70 -11.74
C ASN A 46 7.03 13.33 -11.18
N ALA A 47 7.98 12.41 -11.06
CA ALA A 47 7.74 11.05 -10.63
C ALA A 47 8.72 10.62 -9.55
N ALA A 48 8.23 9.87 -8.58
CA ALA A 48 9.03 9.21 -7.56
C ALA A 48 8.52 7.78 -7.36
N ALA A 49 9.44 6.86 -7.05
CA ALA A 49 9.06 5.48 -6.75
C ALA A 49 9.96 4.83 -5.69
N VAL A 50 9.38 3.86 -5.00
CA VAL A 50 10.09 2.91 -4.14
C VAL A 50 9.73 1.48 -4.57
N TYR A 51 10.67 0.56 -4.37
CA TYR A 51 10.59 -0.81 -4.89
C TYR A 51 10.92 -1.83 -3.82
N THR A 52 10.47 -3.06 -4.02
CA THR A 52 10.83 -4.19 -3.15
C THR A 52 12.33 -4.37 -2.98
N THR A 53 12.75 -4.75 -1.78
CA THR A 53 14.13 -5.18 -1.48
C THR A 53 14.35 -6.67 -1.71
N ASN A 54 13.30 -7.44 -2.09
CA ASN A 54 13.46 -8.84 -2.44
C ASN A 54 14.54 -8.98 -3.53
N LEU A 55 15.43 -9.95 -3.37
CA LEU A 55 16.49 -10.22 -4.34
C LEU A 55 15.94 -10.79 -5.65
N VAL A 56 14.85 -11.55 -5.57
CA VAL A 56 14.09 -11.99 -6.75
C VAL A 56 13.15 -10.86 -7.13
N LYS A 57 13.41 -10.20 -8.25
CA LYS A 57 12.66 -9.01 -8.70
C LYS A 57 11.96 -9.27 -10.02
N GLY A 58 10.73 -8.77 -10.11
CA GLY A 58 9.99 -8.70 -11.36
C GLY A 58 10.70 -7.82 -12.39
N ALA A 59 10.71 -8.25 -13.64
CA ALA A 59 11.35 -7.51 -14.73
C ALA A 59 10.84 -6.07 -14.91
N PRO A 60 9.52 -5.77 -14.71
CA PRO A 60 9.00 -4.41 -14.80
C PRO A 60 9.70 -3.41 -13.89
N LEU A 61 10.18 -3.85 -12.72
CA LEU A 61 10.86 -2.95 -11.78
C LEU A 61 12.17 -2.40 -12.34
N ALA A 62 12.92 -3.21 -13.07
CA ALA A 62 14.18 -2.78 -13.71
C ALA A 62 13.90 -1.73 -14.79
N VAL A 63 12.89 -1.96 -15.64
CA VAL A 63 12.47 -1.04 -16.69
C VAL A 63 11.97 0.27 -16.11
N THR A 64 11.01 0.22 -15.19
CA THR A 64 10.50 1.43 -14.54
C THR A 64 11.58 2.24 -13.85
N ARG A 65 12.52 1.59 -13.14
CA ARG A 65 13.63 2.29 -12.48
C ARG A 65 14.54 3.02 -13.48
N ALA A 66 14.77 2.42 -14.66
CA ALA A 66 15.55 3.07 -15.71
C ALA A 66 14.79 4.26 -16.32
N HIS A 67 13.50 4.09 -16.60
CA HIS A 67 12.64 5.10 -17.21
C HIS A 67 12.52 6.36 -16.35
N ILE A 68 12.22 6.21 -15.06
CA ILE A 68 12.02 7.37 -14.17
C ILE A 68 13.30 7.85 -13.50
N ALA A 69 14.48 7.47 -14.01
CA ALA A 69 15.77 7.90 -13.45
C ALA A 69 15.98 9.42 -13.50
N ASP A 70 15.32 10.13 -14.43
CA ASP A 70 15.30 11.58 -14.53
C ASP A 70 14.23 12.24 -13.63
N GLY A 71 13.50 11.46 -12.83
CA GLY A 71 12.43 11.92 -11.97
C GLY A 71 11.16 12.33 -12.72
N ARG A 72 10.89 11.76 -13.90
CA ARG A 72 9.76 12.13 -14.77
C ARG A 72 8.99 10.89 -15.25
N ALA A 73 7.68 11.05 -15.44
CA ALA A 73 6.82 10.10 -16.13
C ALA A 73 5.54 10.79 -16.63
N GLN A 74 4.82 10.15 -17.53
CA GLN A 74 3.56 10.66 -18.05
C GLN A 74 2.43 9.62 -18.01
N ALA A 75 2.76 8.34 -17.97
CA ALA A 75 1.77 7.27 -17.88
C ALA A 75 2.23 6.13 -16.97
N VAL A 76 1.27 5.35 -16.48
CA VAL A 76 1.47 4.09 -15.78
C VAL A 76 0.65 3.02 -16.48
N ILE A 77 1.27 1.92 -16.88
CA ILE A 77 0.57 0.72 -17.34
C ILE A 77 0.84 -0.44 -16.39
N CYS A 78 -0.20 -1.15 -16.00
CA CYS A 78 -0.10 -2.30 -15.11
C CYS A 78 -0.95 -3.46 -15.62
N ASN A 79 -0.35 -4.63 -15.74
CA ASN A 79 -1.11 -5.85 -15.96
C ASN A 79 -1.25 -6.68 -14.68
N SER A 80 -2.38 -7.36 -14.54
CA SER A 80 -2.57 -8.39 -13.54
C SER A 80 -2.76 -9.78 -14.17
N GLY A 81 -2.58 -10.83 -13.36
CA GLY A 81 -2.65 -12.23 -13.81
C GLY A 81 -1.29 -12.89 -14.06
N ASN A 82 -0.28 -12.13 -14.41
CA ASN A 82 1.11 -12.58 -14.58
C ASN A 82 2.07 -11.54 -14.01
N ALA A 83 2.99 -11.98 -13.17
CA ALA A 83 3.94 -11.10 -12.46
C ALA A 83 5.12 -10.66 -13.32
N ASN A 84 5.33 -11.29 -14.49
CA ASN A 84 6.53 -11.10 -15.31
C ASN A 84 7.82 -11.20 -14.50
N THR A 85 7.88 -12.21 -13.64
CA THR A 85 8.99 -12.50 -12.73
C THR A 85 9.54 -13.89 -13.01
N CYS A 86 10.86 -14.05 -12.96
CA CYS A 86 11.60 -15.29 -13.31
C CYS A 86 11.38 -15.72 -14.77
N ASN A 87 11.19 -14.79 -15.67
CA ASN A 87 11.04 -15.02 -17.09
C ASN A 87 12.33 -14.61 -17.85
N ALA A 88 12.80 -15.43 -18.77
CA ALA A 88 14.03 -15.17 -19.53
C ALA A 88 13.98 -13.88 -20.36
N ASN A 89 12.79 -13.53 -20.89
CA ASN A 89 12.55 -12.34 -21.73
C ASN A 89 11.71 -11.26 -21.02
N GLY A 90 11.66 -11.29 -19.67
CA GLY A 90 10.77 -10.42 -18.92
C GLY A 90 11.02 -8.93 -19.14
N VAL A 91 12.29 -8.51 -19.22
CA VAL A 91 12.67 -7.12 -19.49
C VAL A 91 12.23 -6.70 -20.90
N GLU A 92 12.51 -7.53 -21.91
CA GLU A 92 12.07 -7.27 -23.29
C GLU A 92 10.55 -7.09 -23.41
N ILE A 93 9.77 -7.93 -22.73
CA ILE A 93 8.30 -7.80 -22.69
C ILE A 93 7.87 -6.49 -22.01
N ALA A 94 8.51 -6.11 -20.90
CA ALA A 94 8.19 -4.88 -20.20
C ALA A 94 8.53 -3.63 -21.03
N GLU A 95 9.70 -3.61 -21.68
CA GLU A 95 10.10 -2.54 -22.61
C GLU A 95 9.16 -2.47 -23.82
N ARG A 96 8.82 -3.62 -24.39
CA ARG A 96 7.87 -3.69 -25.53
C ARG A 96 6.49 -3.17 -25.13
N THR A 97 6.03 -3.44 -23.92
CA THR A 97 4.77 -2.89 -23.39
C THR A 97 4.82 -1.38 -23.36
N CYS A 98 5.92 -0.78 -22.87
CA CYS A 98 6.10 0.67 -22.85
C CYS A 98 6.14 1.26 -24.27
N GLN A 99 6.84 0.61 -25.19
CA GLN A 99 6.91 1.07 -26.60
C GLN A 99 5.52 1.09 -27.24
N LEU A 100 4.75 0.00 -27.10
CA LEU A 100 3.41 -0.11 -27.68
C LEU A 100 2.46 0.97 -27.13
N LEU A 101 2.55 1.23 -25.80
CA LEU A 101 1.73 2.27 -25.18
C LEU A 101 2.21 3.68 -25.59
N GLY A 102 3.52 3.91 -25.64
CA GLY A 102 4.11 5.17 -26.08
C GLY A 102 3.68 5.55 -27.51
N ASP A 103 3.75 4.58 -28.43
CA ASP A 103 3.28 4.74 -29.80
C ASP A 103 1.77 5.11 -29.86
N ALA A 104 0.96 4.47 -29.01
CA ALA A 104 -0.49 4.71 -28.98
C ALA A 104 -0.90 6.04 -28.34
N LEU A 105 -0.12 6.54 -27.37
CA LEU A 105 -0.35 7.82 -26.70
C LEU A 105 0.39 9.01 -27.33
N GLY A 106 1.38 8.74 -28.20
CA GLY A 106 2.26 9.76 -28.77
C GLY A 106 3.25 10.36 -27.75
N ILE A 107 3.71 9.56 -26.80
CA ILE A 107 4.70 9.93 -25.77
C ILE A 107 5.91 9.01 -25.82
N PRO A 108 7.10 9.45 -25.31
CA PRO A 108 8.26 8.59 -25.21
C PRO A 108 7.98 7.35 -24.34
N ALA A 109 8.52 6.20 -24.72
CA ALA A 109 8.41 4.96 -23.93
C ALA A 109 9.05 5.11 -22.54
N GLU A 110 10.09 5.91 -22.45
CA GLU A 110 10.82 6.23 -21.22
C GLU A 110 9.98 7.07 -20.22
N ASP A 111 8.90 7.68 -20.66
CA ASP A 111 7.96 8.39 -19.79
C ASP A 111 6.86 7.47 -19.22
N ILE A 112 7.00 6.15 -19.39
CA ILE A 112 6.02 5.17 -18.95
C ILE A 112 6.55 4.32 -17.80
N VAL A 113 5.81 4.31 -16.71
CA VAL A 113 5.95 3.36 -15.61
C VAL A 113 5.25 2.07 -16.00
N VAL A 114 5.95 0.94 -15.96
CA VAL A 114 5.37 -0.38 -16.22
C VAL A 114 5.38 -1.23 -14.95
N ALA A 115 4.28 -1.91 -14.68
CA ALA A 115 4.10 -2.80 -13.54
C ALA A 115 3.38 -4.08 -13.94
N SER A 116 3.61 -5.16 -13.22
CA SER A 116 2.95 -6.45 -13.39
C SER A 116 2.70 -7.10 -12.05
N THR A 117 1.63 -7.87 -11.93
CA THR A 117 1.31 -8.65 -10.73
C THR A 117 0.56 -9.94 -11.10
N GLY A 118 0.72 -11.00 -10.30
CA GLY A 118 0.06 -12.28 -10.50
C GLY A 118 1.02 -13.45 -10.37
N VAL A 119 0.89 -14.46 -11.21
CA VAL A 119 1.67 -15.70 -11.13
C VAL A 119 3.13 -15.46 -11.50
N ILE A 120 4.05 -16.03 -10.71
CA ILE A 120 5.50 -16.01 -10.93
C ILE A 120 5.92 -17.23 -11.75
N GLY A 121 6.96 -17.08 -12.59
CA GLY A 121 7.58 -18.19 -13.33
C GLY A 121 6.80 -18.68 -14.54
N GLN A 122 5.76 -17.94 -14.96
CA GLN A 122 5.06 -18.20 -16.22
C GLN A 122 5.44 -17.14 -17.26
N PRO A 123 5.78 -17.52 -18.51
CA PRO A 123 6.02 -16.55 -19.57
C PRO A 123 4.80 -15.64 -19.76
N LEU A 124 5.04 -14.33 -19.86
CA LEU A 124 4.01 -13.36 -20.19
C LEU A 124 3.91 -13.27 -21.72
N ASP A 125 2.74 -13.60 -22.27
CA ASP A 125 2.43 -13.37 -23.68
C ASP A 125 2.11 -11.89 -23.89
N ILE A 126 2.85 -11.22 -24.77
CA ILE A 126 2.65 -9.82 -25.11
C ILE A 126 1.41 -9.57 -25.96
N THR A 127 0.91 -10.60 -26.68
CA THR A 127 -0.17 -10.48 -27.67
C THR A 127 -1.44 -9.86 -27.06
N PRO A 128 -1.97 -10.33 -25.91
CA PRO A 128 -3.15 -9.70 -25.29
C PRO A 128 -2.95 -8.23 -24.94
N ILE A 129 -1.75 -7.85 -24.51
CA ILE A 129 -1.41 -6.45 -24.18
C ILE A 129 -1.39 -5.63 -25.47
N GLN A 130 -0.70 -6.10 -26.49
CA GLN A 130 -0.60 -5.41 -27.79
C GLN A 130 -1.97 -5.19 -28.42
N GLU A 131 -2.84 -6.19 -28.40
CA GLU A 131 -4.21 -6.09 -28.93
C GLU A 131 -5.11 -5.22 -28.05
N GLY A 132 -4.88 -5.20 -26.74
CA GLY A 132 -5.67 -4.43 -25.76
C GLY A 132 -5.36 -2.94 -25.69
N ILE A 133 -4.11 -2.51 -25.97
CA ILE A 133 -3.68 -1.12 -25.83
C ILE A 133 -4.57 -0.12 -26.59
N PRO A 134 -4.99 -0.33 -27.85
CA PRO A 134 -5.86 0.62 -28.53
C PRO A 134 -7.21 0.82 -27.83
N ALA A 135 -7.79 -0.25 -27.31
CA ALA A 135 -9.05 -0.19 -26.57
C ALA A 135 -8.84 0.48 -25.19
N LEU A 136 -7.72 0.22 -24.52
CA LEU A 136 -7.36 0.81 -23.24
C LEU A 136 -7.19 2.34 -23.35
N VAL A 137 -6.45 2.81 -24.37
CA VAL A 137 -6.26 4.25 -24.61
C VAL A 137 -7.58 4.94 -24.96
N LYS A 138 -8.42 4.29 -25.78
CA LYS A 138 -9.76 4.82 -26.12
C LYS A 138 -10.67 4.92 -24.89
N ALA A 139 -10.46 4.07 -23.89
CA ALA A 139 -11.27 4.03 -22.67
C ALA A 139 -10.79 5.03 -21.59
N LEU A 140 -9.76 5.84 -21.83
CA LEU A 140 -9.29 6.85 -20.87
C LEU A 140 -10.42 7.84 -20.53
N GLY A 141 -10.59 8.07 -19.23
CA GLY A 141 -11.59 8.96 -18.66
C GLY A 141 -11.48 9.03 -17.13
N ASP A 142 -12.54 9.44 -16.49
CA ASP A 142 -12.66 9.44 -15.00
C ASP A 142 -13.02 8.03 -14.52
N HIS A 143 -12.10 7.09 -14.72
CA HIS A 143 -12.26 5.64 -14.51
C HIS A 143 -11.26 5.07 -13.49
N SER A 144 -11.15 5.74 -12.32
CA SER A 144 -10.28 5.31 -11.23
C SER A 144 -10.61 3.89 -10.73
N GLU A 145 -11.90 3.59 -10.55
CA GLU A 145 -12.36 2.27 -10.09
C GLU A 145 -11.97 1.16 -11.07
N GLU A 146 -12.13 1.40 -12.38
CA GLU A 146 -11.78 0.43 -13.43
C GLU A 146 -10.27 0.16 -13.47
N ALA A 147 -9.45 1.19 -13.25
CA ALA A 147 -8.01 1.02 -13.14
C ALA A 147 -7.64 0.25 -11.87
N ALA A 148 -8.28 0.57 -10.74
CA ALA A 148 -8.09 -0.15 -9.49
C ALA A 148 -8.47 -1.63 -9.62
N GLU A 149 -9.56 -1.96 -10.32
CA GLU A 149 -9.94 -3.35 -10.61
C GLU A 149 -8.91 -4.05 -11.49
N GLY A 150 -8.36 -3.35 -12.50
CA GLY A 150 -7.40 -3.88 -13.46
C GLY A 150 -6.08 -4.33 -12.83
N ILE A 151 -5.72 -3.79 -11.67
CA ILE A 151 -4.51 -4.17 -10.93
C ILE A 151 -4.73 -5.24 -9.85
N MET A 152 -5.98 -5.57 -9.49
CA MET A 152 -6.31 -6.54 -8.44
C MET A 152 -5.91 -7.97 -8.83
N THR A 153 -5.59 -8.79 -7.83
CA THR A 153 -5.35 -10.24 -7.98
C THR A 153 -6.33 -11.06 -7.15
N THR A 154 -5.99 -11.36 -5.92
CA THR A 154 -6.84 -12.05 -4.92
C THR A 154 -7.66 -11.07 -4.08
N ASP A 155 -7.47 -9.78 -4.29
CA ASP A 155 -8.21 -8.71 -3.63
C ASP A 155 -9.73 -8.91 -3.77
N THR A 156 -10.48 -8.66 -2.69
CA THR A 156 -11.94 -8.77 -2.66
C THR A 156 -12.64 -7.42 -2.71
N ARG A 157 -11.88 -6.33 -2.53
CA ARG A 157 -12.38 -4.94 -2.49
C ARG A 157 -11.48 -4.03 -3.29
N LEU A 158 -12.09 -3.04 -3.91
CA LEU A 158 -11.36 -1.90 -4.47
C LEU A 158 -10.71 -1.09 -3.33
N LYS A 159 -9.49 -0.61 -3.57
CA LYS A 159 -8.73 0.20 -2.63
C LYS A 159 -8.37 1.50 -3.30
N GLU A 160 -9.14 2.54 -3.00
CA GLU A 160 -8.91 3.88 -3.52
C GLU A 160 -9.27 4.96 -2.50
N ILE A 161 -8.65 6.11 -2.63
CA ILE A 161 -8.94 7.33 -1.86
C ILE A 161 -8.47 8.53 -2.64
N ALA A 162 -9.09 9.68 -2.37
CA ALA A 162 -8.54 10.99 -2.73
C ALA A 162 -8.80 12.00 -1.60
N VAL A 163 -7.92 12.98 -1.49
CA VAL A 163 -8.06 14.12 -0.58
C VAL A 163 -7.72 15.42 -1.29
N SER A 164 -8.35 16.52 -0.83
CA SER A 164 -7.95 17.89 -1.18
C SER A 164 -7.27 18.57 0.00
N PHE A 165 -6.34 19.46 -0.31
CA PHE A 165 -5.54 20.24 0.64
C PHE A 165 -5.10 21.55 0.00
N THR A 166 -4.54 22.49 0.78
CA THR A 166 -4.14 23.80 0.25
C THR A 166 -2.65 24.02 0.42
N VAL A 167 -1.96 24.39 -0.66
CA VAL A 167 -0.55 24.76 -0.70
C VAL A 167 -0.42 26.16 -1.32
N GLY A 168 0.22 27.07 -0.63
CA GLY A 168 0.42 28.44 -1.13
C GLY A 168 -0.88 29.13 -1.53
N GLY A 169 -2.01 28.84 -0.87
CA GLY A 169 -3.34 29.37 -1.21
C GLY A 169 -4.02 28.73 -2.42
N LYS A 170 -3.43 27.71 -3.03
CA LYS A 170 -4.01 26.91 -4.13
C LYS A 170 -4.56 25.60 -3.62
N GLU A 171 -5.75 25.22 -4.06
CA GLU A 171 -6.30 23.88 -3.81
C GLU A 171 -5.55 22.86 -4.65
N CYS A 172 -4.99 21.86 -3.98
CA CYS A 172 -4.36 20.70 -4.57
C CYS A 172 -5.15 19.44 -4.22
N LYS A 173 -5.04 18.42 -5.06
CA LYS A 173 -5.60 17.09 -4.79
C LYS A 173 -4.53 16.03 -4.92
N ILE A 174 -4.68 14.97 -4.12
CA ILE A 174 -3.88 13.76 -4.19
C ILE A 174 -4.80 12.58 -4.04
N GLY A 175 -4.64 11.58 -4.90
CA GLY A 175 -5.42 10.36 -4.87
C GLY A 175 -4.56 9.14 -5.13
N GLY A 176 -5.04 7.97 -4.71
CA GLY A 176 -4.31 6.73 -4.89
C GLY A 176 -5.22 5.54 -5.07
N ILE A 177 -4.71 4.54 -5.80
CA ILE A 177 -5.24 3.18 -5.87
C ILE A 177 -4.18 2.20 -5.42
N ALA A 178 -4.61 1.09 -4.83
CA ALA A 178 -3.73 0.03 -4.38
C ALA A 178 -4.31 -1.36 -4.66
N LYS A 179 -3.41 -2.33 -4.81
CA LYS A 179 -3.73 -3.76 -4.73
C LYS A 179 -2.81 -4.43 -3.73
N GLY A 180 -3.34 -5.43 -3.07
CA GLY A 180 -2.61 -6.28 -2.15
C GLY A 180 -3.57 -7.01 -1.22
N SER A 181 -3.39 -8.33 -1.09
CA SER A 181 -4.20 -9.22 -0.27
C SER A 181 -3.37 -10.40 0.27
N GLY A 182 -2.53 -11.03 -0.55
CA GLY A 182 -1.53 -12.03 -0.15
C GLY A 182 -0.12 -11.63 -0.57
N MET A 183 0.90 -12.31 0.00
CA MET A 183 2.32 -11.99 -0.13
C MET A 183 2.61 -10.55 0.32
N ILE A 184 2.12 -10.20 1.52
CA ILE A 184 2.20 -8.84 2.07
C ILE A 184 3.02 -8.82 3.36
N HIS A 185 4.31 -8.48 3.24
CA HIS A 185 5.21 -8.13 4.33
C HIS A 185 6.29 -7.17 3.82
N PRO A 186 5.99 -5.87 3.70
CA PRO A 186 6.93 -4.92 3.12
C PRO A 186 8.21 -4.79 3.94
N ASN A 187 9.30 -4.86 3.17
CA ASN A 187 10.57 -4.28 3.56
C ASN A 187 11.01 -3.41 2.38
N MET A 188 10.46 -2.18 2.30
CA MET A 188 10.49 -1.24 1.17
C MET A 188 9.49 -1.57 0.03
N ALA A 189 8.24 -1.91 0.35
CA ALA A 189 7.03 -2.11 -0.45
C ALA A 189 6.65 -3.59 -0.72
N THR A 190 5.35 -3.96 -0.48
CA THR A 190 4.79 -5.30 -0.79
C THR A 190 3.40 -5.19 -1.41
N MET A 191 3.22 -4.31 -2.39
CA MET A 191 1.95 -4.08 -3.09
C MET A 191 2.23 -3.29 -4.37
N LEU A 192 1.23 -3.13 -5.20
CA LEU A 192 1.26 -2.08 -6.21
C LEU A 192 0.38 -0.94 -5.75
N VAL A 193 0.98 0.23 -5.65
CA VAL A 193 0.30 1.48 -5.29
C VAL A 193 0.67 2.55 -6.30
N PHE A 194 -0.35 3.17 -6.87
CA PHE A 194 -0.20 4.31 -7.77
C PHE A 194 -0.89 5.51 -7.16
N ILE A 195 -0.17 6.61 -7.04
CA ILE A 195 -0.63 7.86 -6.46
C ILE A 195 -0.46 8.98 -7.49
N THR A 196 -1.44 9.83 -7.62
CA THR A 196 -1.44 10.99 -8.51
C THR A 196 -1.70 12.25 -7.72
N THR A 197 -1.06 13.35 -8.08
CA THR A 197 -1.33 14.67 -7.50
C THR A 197 -1.15 15.77 -8.55
N ASP A 198 -1.98 16.78 -8.47
CA ASP A 198 -1.83 18.01 -9.27
C ASP A 198 -0.95 19.06 -8.59
N CYS A 199 -0.48 18.81 -7.37
CA CYS A 199 0.44 19.69 -6.66
C CYS A 199 1.79 19.79 -7.40
N ALA A 200 2.31 21.01 -7.53
CA ALA A 200 3.66 21.25 -8.04
C ALA A 200 4.67 21.01 -6.92
N ILE A 201 5.50 19.98 -7.08
CA ILE A 201 6.57 19.58 -6.17
C ILE A 201 7.74 19.03 -6.98
N SER A 202 8.96 19.43 -6.65
CA SER A 202 10.16 19.00 -7.40
C SER A 202 10.41 17.48 -7.26
N PRO A 203 11.11 16.85 -8.23
CA PRO A 203 11.39 15.41 -8.16
C PRO A 203 12.11 15.00 -6.88
N ASP A 204 13.08 15.77 -6.42
CA ASP A 204 13.85 15.48 -5.21
C ASP A 204 12.98 15.54 -3.95
N MET A 205 12.11 16.55 -3.85
CA MET A 205 11.20 16.67 -2.72
C MET A 205 10.10 15.63 -2.76
N LEU A 206 9.62 15.25 -3.96
CA LEU A 206 8.65 14.18 -4.13
C LEU A 206 9.23 12.82 -3.71
N GLN A 207 10.47 12.52 -4.13
CA GLN A 207 11.17 11.30 -3.71
C GLN A 207 11.44 11.28 -2.20
N LYS A 208 11.82 12.43 -1.63
CA LYS A 208 12.01 12.58 -0.18
C LYS A 208 10.71 12.33 0.58
N ALA A 209 9.61 12.94 0.12
CA ALA A 209 8.30 12.76 0.72
C ALA A 209 7.87 11.28 0.72
N LEU A 210 7.94 10.64 -0.45
CA LEU A 210 7.58 9.24 -0.60
C LEU A 210 8.44 8.32 0.28
N SER A 211 9.77 8.48 0.24
CA SER A 211 10.69 7.62 0.99
C SER A 211 10.49 7.75 2.51
N SER A 212 10.21 8.95 2.99
CA SER A 212 9.95 9.19 4.41
C SER A 212 8.62 8.59 4.85
N ASP A 213 7.56 8.77 4.06
CA ASP A 213 6.21 8.30 4.39
C ASP A 213 6.11 6.78 4.41
N ILE A 214 6.72 6.10 3.42
CA ILE A 214 6.70 4.63 3.29
C ILE A 214 7.26 3.93 4.53
N ALA A 215 8.24 4.53 5.20
CA ALA A 215 8.86 3.96 6.39
C ALA A 215 7.90 3.83 7.58
N ASP A 216 6.87 4.68 7.63
CA ASP A 216 5.86 4.75 8.69
C ASP A 216 4.50 4.20 8.27
N THR A 217 4.33 3.87 6.99
CA THR A 217 3.07 3.42 6.39
C THR A 217 3.18 2.01 5.82
N PHE A 218 3.44 1.86 4.54
CA PHE A 218 3.43 0.55 3.89
C PHE A 218 4.43 -0.43 4.51
N ASN A 219 5.61 0.00 4.95
CA ASN A 219 6.56 -0.89 5.65
C ASN A 219 6.05 -1.40 7.00
N MET A 220 4.97 -0.83 7.51
CA MET A 220 4.32 -1.23 8.76
C MET A 220 3.11 -2.15 8.54
N VAL A 221 2.84 -2.60 7.30
CA VAL A 221 1.78 -3.57 6.99
C VAL A 221 2.31 -5.00 7.00
N SER A 222 1.52 -6.00 7.39
CA SER A 222 1.80 -7.41 7.15
C SER A 222 0.52 -8.24 7.11
N VAL A 223 0.37 -9.08 6.08
CA VAL A 223 -0.68 -10.10 6.00
C VAL A 223 -0.13 -11.48 6.39
N ASP A 224 0.94 -11.92 5.76
CA ASP A 224 1.44 -13.30 5.85
C ASP A 224 2.95 -13.43 6.12
N GLY A 225 3.66 -12.32 6.20
CA GLY A 225 5.10 -12.34 6.46
C GLY A 225 5.98 -12.53 5.22
N ASP A 226 5.39 -12.67 4.02
CA ASP A 226 6.10 -12.91 2.77
C ASP A 226 6.28 -11.62 1.95
N THR A 227 7.52 -11.30 1.59
CA THR A 227 7.86 -10.12 0.78
C THR A 227 7.76 -10.45 -0.70
N SER A 228 6.92 -9.71 -1.44
CA SER A 228 6.69 -9.91 -2.87
C SER A 228 7.90 -9.53 -3.74
N THR A 229 7.88 -10.03 -4.96
CA THR A 229 8.90 -9.79 -6.00
C THR A 229 8.64 -8.54 -6.83
N ASN A 230 7.42 -7.98 -6.79
CA ASN A 230 6.95 -6.97 -7.75
C ASN A 230 6.54 -5.65 -7.14
N ASP A 231 6.75 -5.48 -5.84
CA ASP A 231 6.21 -4.34 -5.12
C ASP A 231 6.78 -3.01 -5.57
N MET A 232 5.89 -2.06 -5.74
CA MET A 232 6.20 -0.71 -6.13
C MET A 232 5.14 0.26 -5.61
N VAL A 233 5.60 1.38 -5.07
CA VAL A 233 4.76 2.57 -4.85
C VAL A 233 5.30 3.66 -5.76
N THR A 234 4.43 4.23 -6.60
CA THR A 234 4.79 5.31 -7.51
C THR A 234 3.88 6.51 -7.29
N VAL A 235 4.45 7.70 -7.29
CA VAL A 235 3.72 8.97 -7.22
C VAL A 235 4.04 9.79 -8.47
N LEU A 236 2.99 10.31 -9.14
CA LEU A 236 3.09 11.25 -10.25
C LEU A 236 2.51 12.61 -9.83
N ALA A 237 3.28 13.68 -10.01
CA ALA A 237 2.91 15.05 -9.67
C ALA A 237 3.02 15.94 -10.91
N ASN A 238 1.88 16.35 -11.52
CA ASN A 238 1.88 17.08 -12.79
C ASN A 238 1.87 18.62 -12.65
N GLY A 239 1.70 19.14 -11.43
CA GLY A 239 1.75 20.58 -11.15
C GLY A 239 0.58 21.39 -11.69
N MET A 240 -0.53 20.76 -12.06
CA MET A 240 -1.69 21.44 -12.67
C MET A 240 -2.58 22.17 -11.66
N ALA A 241 -2.31 22.08 -10.37
CA ALA A 241 -2.91 22.94 -9.33
C ALA A 241 -2.36 24.39 -9.37
N GLU A 242 -1.22 24.60 -10.04
CA GLU A 242 -0.59 25.92 -10.22
C GLU A 242 -0.20 26.59 -8.89
N ASN A 243 0.12 25.81 -7.87
CA ASN A 243 0.80 26.30 -6.67
C ASN A 243 2.29 26.60 -6.99
N ALA A 244 2.93 27.40 -6.16
CA ALA A 244 4.40 27.53 -6.21
C ALA A 244 5.02 26.14 -6.00
N GLU A 245 6.01 25.79 -6.83
CA GLU A 245 6.65 24.47 -6.73
C GLU A 245 7.32 24.29 -5.36
N ILE A 246 7.04 23.19 -4.69
CA ILE A 246 7.69 22.81 -3.43
C ILE A 246 9.08 22.31 -3.77
N THR A 247 10.11 23.10 -3.46
CA THR A 247 11.53 22.80 -3.75
C THR A 247 12.38 22.58 -2.50
N GLU A 248 11.81 22.82 -1.31
CA GLU A 248 12.48 22.67 -0.01
C GLU A 248 11.52 22.26 1.09
N GLU A 249 12.05 21.87 2.23
CA GLU A 249 11.25 21.61 3.43
C GLU A 249 10.69 22.91 4.00
N GLY A 250 9.44 22.88 4.47
CA GLY A 250 8.74 24.03 5.02
C GLY A 250 7.26 23.71 5.23
N GLU A 251 6.45 24.76 5.44
CA GLU A 251 5.02 24.60 5.74
C GLU A 251 4.27 23.90 4.57
N ASP A 252 4.57 24.26 3.34
CA ASP A 252 3.95 23.66 2.15
C ASP A 252 4.34 22.20 1.99
N PHE A 253 5.62 21.84 2.21
CA PHE A 253 6.08 20.46 2.21
C PHE A 253 5.41 19.64 3.33
N ASN A 254 5.34 20.19 4.54
CA ASN A 254 4.69 19.52 5.67
C ASN A 254 3.19 19.30 5.41
N THR A 255 2.54 20.22 4.72
CA THR A 255 1.15 20.10 4.30
C THR A 255 0.99 18.99 3.27
N PHE A 256 1.87 18.93 2.28
CA PHE A 256 1.92 17.83 1.31
C PHE A 256 2.15 16.47 1.98
N MET A 257 3.08 16.40 2.92
CA MET A 257 3.35 15.18 3.71
C MET A 257 2.12 14.69 4.47
N LYS A 258 1.36 15.59 5.10
CA LYS A 258 0.12 15.22 5.79
C LYS A 258 -0.94 14.67 4.82
N ALA A 259 -1.06 15.27 3.62
CA ALA A 259 -1.98 14.80 2.59
C ALA A 259 -1.56 13.43 2.04
N LEU A 260 -0.29 13.25 1.72
CA LEU A 260 0.28 11.96 1.30
C LEU A 260 0.05 10.89 2.36
N ASN A 261 0.38 11.18 3.63
CA ASN A 261 0.21 10.24 4.75
C ASN A 261 -1.26 9.85 4.97
N THR A 262 -2.21 10.78 4.76
CA THR A 262 -3.63 10.46 4.83
C THR A 262 -4.03 9.43 3.78
N VAL A 263 -3.51 9.54 2.55
CA VAL A 263 -3.76 8.59 1.46
C VAL A 263 -3.11 7.25 1.76
N THR A 264 -1.83 7.24 2.13
CA THR A 264 -1.06 6.01 2.34
C THR A 264 -1.54 5.21 3.55
N VAL A 265 -1.86 5.86 4.68
CA VAL A 265 -2.46 5.18 5.85
C VAL A 265 -3.80 4.55 5.51
N HIS A 266 -4.67 5.26 4.76
CA HIS A 266 -5.94 4.68 4.31
C HIS A 266 -5.71 3.42 3.47
N LEU A 267 -4.80 3.48 2.49
CA LEU A 267 -4.49 2.32 1.64
C LEU A 267 -3.85 1.17 2.43
N CYS A 268 -3.00 1.45 3.43
CA CYS A 268 -2.45 0.44 4.35
C CYS A 268 -3.55 -0.32 5.09
N ARG A 269 -4.54 0.41 5.63
CA ARG A 269 -5.70 -0.18 6.31
C ARG A 269 -6.54 -1.03 5.35
N CYS A 270 -6.76 -0.54 4.13
CA CYS A 270 -7.48 -1.29 3.11
C CYS A 270 -6.77 -2.59 2.73
N ILE A 271 -5.45 -2.55 2.53
CA ILE A 271 -4.64 -3.74 2.20
C ILE A 271 -4.66 -4.74 3.36
N ALA A 272 -4.39 -4.29 4.58
CA ALA A 272 -4.39 -5.15 5.76
C ALA A 272 -5.77 -5.78 6.02
N GLY A 273 -6.84 -4.98 5.93
CA GLY A 273 -8.22 -5.43 6.18
C GLY A 273 -8.83 -6.29 5.07
N ASP A 274 -8.15 -6.42 3.92
CA ASP A 274 -8.52 -7.29 2.78
C ASP A 274 -7.48 -8.41 2.57
N GLY A 275 -6.73 -8.78 3.62
CA GLY A 275 -5.82 -9.92 3.58
C GLY A 275 -6.54 -11.21 3.16
N GLU A 276 -5.87 -12.10 2.45
CA GLU A 276 -6.45 -13.36 1.95
C GLU A 276 -7.15 -14.15 3.07
N GLY A 277 -8.46 -14.27 2.96
CA GLY A 277 -9.31 -14.95 3.95
C GLY A 277 -9.48 -14.22 5.29
N ALA A 278 -9.01 -12.98 5.42
CA ALA A 278 -9.11 -12.20 6.65
C ALA A 278 -10.56 -11.84 6.98
N THR A 279 -10.87 -11.84 8.26
CA THR A 279 -12.16 -11.39 8.81
C THR A 279 -12.05 -10.09 9.60
N LYS A 280 -10.82 -9.73 10.02
CA LYS A 280 -10.56 -8.57 10.88
C LYS A 280 -9.35 -7.78 10.43
N LEU A 281 -9.46 -6.44 10.49
CA LEU A 281 -8.34 -5.51 10.45
C LEU A 281 -7.74 -5.41 11.86
N LEU A 282 -6.44 -5.58 11.98
CA LEU A 282 -5.70 -5.40 13.22
C LEU A 282 -4.79 -4.20 13.11
N GLU A 283 -4.83 -3.31 14.10
CA GLU A 283 -3.87 -2.23 14.29
C GLU A 283 -3.12 -2.45 15.59
N CYS A 284 -1.81 -2.64 15.54
CA CYS A 284 -0.97 -2.61 16.74
C CYS A 284 -0.40 -1.21 16.90
N ARG A 285 -0.87 -0.51 17.94
CA ARG A 285 -0.41 0.83 18.29
C ARG A 285 0.49 0.75 19.50
N VAL A 286 1.76 1.07 19.31
CA VAL A 286 2.79 1.13 20.35
C VAL A 286 3.04 2.57 20.72
N THR A 287 2.99 2.88 22.01
CA THR A 287 3.28 4.18 22.61
C THR A 287 4.29 4.03 23.75
N GLY A 288 4.87 5.13 24.20
CA GLY A 288 5.81 5.13 25.33
C GLY A 288 7.14 4.42 25.04
N ALA A 289 7.56 4.30 23.79
CA ALA A 289 8.83 3.69 23.42
C ALA A 289 10.01 4.65 23.64
N ALA A 290 11.20 4.10 23.88
CA ALA A 290 12.42 4.88 24.03
C ALA A 290 12.79 5.65 22.75
N ASP A 291 12.52 5.06 21.59
CA ASP A 291 12.67 5.67 20.28
C ASP A 291 11.71 5.03 19.24
N THR A 292 11.63 5.65 18.06
CA THR A 292 10.74 5.20 16.99
C THR A 292 11.13 3.83 16.43
N ALA A 293 12.42 3.46 16.42
CA ALA A 293 12.87 2.16 15.92
C ALA A 293 12.38 1.02 16.82
N VAL A 294 12.44 1.20 18.15
CA VAL A 294 11.87 0.29 19.15
C VAL A 294 10.36 0.16 18.94
N ALA A 295 9.64 1.29 18.82
CA ALA A 295 8.19 1.26 18.60
C ALA A 295 7.79 0.49 17.34
N LYS A 296 8.47 0.74 16.21
CA LYS A 296 8.26 0.02 14.94
C LYS A 296 8.52 -1.47 15.06
N THR A 297 9.64 -1.83 15.67
CA THR A 297 10.04 -3.24 15.82
C THR A 297 9.02 -4.01 16.64
N VAL A 298 8.56 -3.44 17.75
CA VAL A 298 7.52 -4.02 18.60
C VAL A 298 6.19 -4.14 17.87
N ALA A 299 5.70 -3.06 17.27
CA ALA A 299 4.42 -3.06 16.56
C ALA A 299 4.40 -4.10 15.41
N LYS A 300 5.47 -4.15 14.64
CA LYS A 300 5.62 -5.11 13.53
C LYS A 300 5.67 -6.55 14.03
N SER A 301 6.41 -6.82 15.12
CA SER A 301 6.49 -8.16 15.71
C SER A 301 5.12 -8.68 16.17
N VAL A 302 4.34 -7.84 16.81
CA VAL A 302 2.97 -8.20 17.27
C VAL A 302 2.07 -8.54 16.09
N ILE A 303 2.03 -7.69 15.05
CA ILE A 303 1.19 -7.89 13.86
C ILE A 303 1.62 -9.12 13.06
N CYS A 304 2.90 -9.47 13.04
CA CYS A 304 3.41 -10.64 12.33
C CYS A 304 3.24 -11.96 13.09
N SER A 305 2.89 -11.92 14.38
CA SER A 305 2.75 -13.12 15.20
C SER A 305 1.57 -13.99 14.78
N SER A 306 1.82 -15.16 14.20
CA SER A 306 0.77 -16.11 13.82
C SER A 306 -0.13 -16.50 14.99
N LEU A 307 0.43 -16.64 16.22
CA LEU A 307 -0.34 -16.94 17.41
C LEU A 307 -1.25 -15.78 17.82
N THR A 308 -0.77 -14.53 17.73
CA THR A 308 -1.60 -13.35 18.00
C THR A 308 -2.71 -13.24 16.96
N LYS A 309 -2.40 -13.39 15.68
CA LYS A 309 -3.38 -13.36 14.59
C LYS A 309 -4.46 -14.44 14.74
N ALA A 310 -4.08 -15.66 15.15
CA ALA A 310 -5.02 -16.75 15.42
C ALA A 310 -5.90 -16.47 16.66
N ALA A 311 -5.35 -15.85 17.72
CA ALA A 311 -6.15 -15.43 18.86
C ALA A 311 -7.20 -14.38 18.46
N MET A 312 -6.82 -13.40 17.64
CA MET A 312 -7.76 -12.38 17.14
C MET A 312 -8.87 -13.02 16.30
N PHE A 313 -8.57 -14.02 15.46
CA PHE A 313 -9.59 -14.78 14.74
C PHE A 313 -10.57 -15.45 15.69
N GLY A 314 -10.08 -16.09 16.75
CA GLY A 314 -10.91 -16.74 17.77
C GLY A 314 -11.61 -15.79 18.75
N ALA A 315 -11.42 -14.47 18.63
CA ALA A 315 -11.86 -13.48 19.62
C ALA A 315 -11.37 -13.82 21.06
N ASP A 316 -10.11 -14.31 21.15
CA ASP A 316 -9.42 -14.66 22.40
C ASP A 316 -8.53 -13.47 22.82
N ALA A 317 -8.80 -12.91 24.01
CA ALA A 317 -8.05 -11.80 24.58
C ALA A 317 -6.67 -12.22 25.10
N ASN A 318 -5.91 -12.95 24.29
CA ASN A 318 -4.65 -13.60 24.64
C ASN A 318 -3.48 -12.61 24.68
N TRP A 319 -3.46 -11.80 25.70
CA TRP A 319 -2.38 -10.83 25.95
C TRP A 319 -1.01 -11.51 26.13
N GLY A 320 -0.97 -12.75 26.60
CA GLY A 320 0.27 -13.52 26.72
C GLY A 320 0.97 -13.74 25.37
N ARG A 321 0.22 -13.94 24.28
CA ARG A 321 0.77 -14.03 22.92
C ARG A 321 1.31 -12.69 22.43
N VAL A 322 0.67 -11.57 22.82
CA VAL A 322 1.17 -10.23 22.52
C VAL A 322 2.50 -10.00 23.22
N LEU A 323 2.60 -10.26 24.54
CA LEU A 323 3.87 -10.15 25.28
C LEU A 323 4.96 -11.07 24.72
N CYS A 324 4.59 -12.31 24.35
CA CYS A 324 5.52 -13.24 23.72
C CYS A 324 6.10 -12.64 22.42
N ALA A 325 5.24 -12.06 21.57
CA ALA A 325 5.67 -11.40 20.33
C ALA A 325 6.59 -10.21 20.59
N ILE A 326 6.34 -9.43 21.62
CA ILE A 326 7.21 -8.33 22.05
C ILE A 326 8.56 -8.89 22.55
N GLY A 327 8.53 -9.96 23.36
CA GLY A 327 9.72 -10.55 23.97
C GLY A 327 10.74 -11.12 22.98
N TYR A 328 10.29 -11.64 21.83
CA TYR A 328 11.20 -12.12 20.78
C TYR A 328 11.44 -11.12 19.64
N SER A 329 10.91 -9.92 19.74
CA SER A 329 10.99 -8.90 18.68
C SER A 329 12.42 -8.46 18.33
N GLY A 330 13.37 -8.66 19.24
CA GLY A 330 14.73 -8.14 19.16
C GLY A 330 14.85 -6.68 19.63
N ALA A 331 13.75 -6.04 20.01
CA ALA A 331 13.79 -4.70 20.59
C ALA A 331 14.24 -4.71 22.06
N HIS A 332 14.97 -3.70 22.49
CA HIS A 332 15.31 -3.52 23.89
C HIS A 332 14.14 -2.92 24.66
N VAL A 333 13.39 -3.75 25.36
CA VAL A 333 12.23 -3.36 26.17
C VAL A 333 12.32 -3.94 27.58
N ASP A 334 11.83 -3.19 28.57
CA ASP A 334 11.62 -3.72 29.92
C ASP A 334 10.24 -4.38 30.00
N VAL A 335 10.20 -5.71 29.96
CA VAL A 335 8.95 -6.47 29.94
C VAL A 335 8.09 -6.27 31.18
N ASN A 336 8.67 -5.81 32.30
CA ASN A 336 7.97 -5.55 33.56
C ASN A 336 7.25 -4.17 33.56
N ARG A 337 7.34 -3.42 32.48
CA ARG A 337 6.72 -2.11 32.35
C ARG A 337 5.65 -2.05 31.24
N ILE A 338 5.42 -3.17 30.56
CA ILE A 338 4.52 -3.22 29.39
C ILE A 338 3.07 -3.30 29.87
N ASP A 339 2.23 -2.42 29.34
CA ASP A 339 0.78 -2.49 29.47
C ASP A 339 0.17 -2.90 28.12
N VAL A 340 -0.89 -3.74 28.15
CA VAL A 340 -1.61 -4.17 26.95
C VAL A 340 -3.12 -3.99 27.17
N ALA A 341 -3.79 -3.46 26.14
CA ALA A 341 -5.24 -3.38 26.07
C ALA A 341 -5.73 -3.68 24.65
N PHE A 342 -6.97 -4.13 24.52
CA PHE A 342 -7.67 -4.28 23.25
C PHE A 342 -8.79 -3.25 23.14
N ARG A 343 -8.96 -2.68 21.95
CA ARG A 343 -9.99 -1.68 21.67
C ARG A 343 -10.70 -1.95 20.34
N SER A 344 -11.98 -1.65 20.31
CA SER A 344 -12.81 -1.60 19.11
C SER A 344 -13.90 -0.55 19.26
N ALA A 345 -14.85 -0.50 18.33
CA ALA A 345 -16.05 0.35 18.46
C ALA A 345 -16.90 0.01 19.71
N LYS A 346 -16.74 -1.17 20.30
CA LYS A 346 -17.44 -1.61 21.53
C LYS A 346 -16.80 -1.15 22.82
N GLY A 347 -15.61 -0.56 22.77
CA GLY A 347 -14.91 -0.05 23.95
C GLY A 347 -13.46 -0.51 24.05
N THR A 348 -12.91 -0.40 25.26
CA THR A 348 -11.52 -0.77 25.56
C THR A 348 -11.49 -1.69 26.77
N VAL A 349 -10.69 -2.75 26.72
CA VAL A 349 -10.41 -3.65 27.85
C VAL A 349 -8.90 -3.72 28.07
N ALA A 350 -8.46 -3.34 29.27
CA ALA A 350 -7.08 -3.56 29.71
C ALA A 350 -6.95 -5.01 30.17
N VAL A 351 -5.86 -5.67 29.76
CA VAL A 351 -5.66 -7.12 29.99
C VAL A 351 -4.30 -7.43 30.63
N CYS A 352 -3.35 -6.50 30.56
CA CYS A 352 -2.02 -6.62 31.15
C CYS A 352 -1.56 -5.26 31.65
N LYS A 353 -0.92 -5.25 32.82
CA LYS A 353 -0.28 -4.07 33.38
C LYS A 353 1.07 -4.43 34.00
N ASN A 354 2.09 -3.61 33.73
CA ASN A 354 3.45 -3.84 34.19
C ASN A 354 3.93 -5.27 33.91
N GLY A 355 3.67 -5.78 32.71
CA GLY A 355 4.08 -7.11 32.27
C GLY A 355 3.33 -8.30 32.91
N ALA A 356 2.30 -8.02 33.70
CA ALA A 356 1.50 -9.04 34.37
C ALA A 356 0.02 -8.95 33.99
N GLY A 357 -0.67 -10.08 33.93
CA GLY A 357 -2.12 -10.11 33.70
C GLY A 357 -2.87 -9.45 34.84
N ILE A 358 -3.95 -8.79 34.49
CA ILE A 358 -4.89 -8.20 35.46
C ILE A 358 -6.26 -8.83 35.29
N ASP A 359 -7.11 -8.71 36.30
CA ASP A 359 -8.48 -9.17 36.21
C ASP A 359 -9.26 -8.33 35.18
N PHE A 360 -9.97 -9.00 34.27
CA PHE A 360 -10.85 -8.38 33.29
C PHE A 360 -12.06 -9.29 32.97
N SER A 361 -13.11 -8.73 32.41
CA SER A 361 -14.27 -9.52 31.96
C SER A 361 -13.99 -10.16 30.60
N GLU A 362 -13.94 -11.47 30.54
CA GLU A 362 -13.82 -12.25 29.30
C GLU A 362 -15.02 -12.00 28.36
N GLU A 363 -16.21 -11.76 28.89
CA GLU A 363 -17.41 -11.44 28.09
C GLU A 363 -17.25 -10.10 27.37
N ILE A 364 -16.85 -9.05 28.09
CA ILE A 364 -16.58 -7.72 27.50
C ILE A 364 -15.42 -7.80 26.50
N ALA A 365 -14.36 -8.51 26.86
CA ALA A 365 -13.21 -8.69 25.95
C ALA A 365 -13.65 -9.38 24.65
N LYS A 366 -14.47 -10.41 24.73
CA LYS A 366 -15.00 -11.11 23.57
C LYS A 366 -15.88 -10.22 22.71
N GLU A 367 -16.76 -9.40 23.29
CA GLU A 367 -17.58 -8.43 22.54
C GLU A 367 -16.71 -7.44 21.76
N ILE A 368 -15.64 -6.93 22.38
CA ILE A 368 -14.67 -6.02 21.75
C ILE A 368 -13.97 -6.73 20.59
N LEU A 369 -13.53 -7.97 20.79
CA LEU A 369 -12.74 -8.73 19.82
C LEU A 369 -13.60 -9.38 18.71
N LEU A 370 -14.91 -9.39 18.81
CA LEU A 370 -15.82 -9.82 17.73
C LEU A 370 -15.99 -8.74 16.65
N GLU A 371 -15.61 -7.49 16.94
CA GLU A 371 -15.66 -6.40 15.95
C GLU A 371 -14.66 -6.64 14.80
N ARG A 372 -14.93 -6.00 13.68
CA ARG A 372 -14.12 -6.15 12.46
C ARG A 372 -12.79 -5.40 12.52
N GLU A 373 -12.74 -4.29 13.24
CA GLU A 373 -11.54 -3.46 13.42
C GLU A 373 -11.12 -3.51 14.89
N ILE A 374 -9.91 -4.01 15.13
CA ILE A 374 -9.36 -4.21 16.46
C ILE A 374 -8.04 -3.48 16.57
N GLU A 375 -7.91 -2.68 17.61
CA GLU A 375 -6.66 -2.07 18.01
C GLU A 375 -6.03 -2.88 19.17
N ILE A 376 -4.78 -3.27 19.00
CA ILE A 376 -3.91 -3.83 20.03
C ILE A 376 -3.06 -2.67 20.55
N LEU A 377 -3.37 -2.21 21.76
CA LEU A 377 -2.72 -1.08 22.37
C LEU A 377 -1.59 -1.59 23.27
N VAL A 378 -0.36 -1.15 23.00
CA VAL A 378 0.84 -1.50 23.74
C VAL A 378 1.49 -0.22 24.24
N GLU A 379 1.60 -0.07 25.57
CA GLU A 379 2.35 1.01 26.21
C GLU A 379 3.64 0.45 26.80
N LEU A 380 4.79 0.99 26.39
CA LEU A 380 6.11 0.51 26.83
C LEU A 380 6.64 1.24 28.08
N ASN A 381 6.06 2.38 28.45
CA ASN A 381 6.45 3.17 29.62
C ASN A 381 7.96 3.51 29.68
N ALA A 382 8.62 3.75 28.55
CA ALA A 382 10.07 3.93 28.43
C ALA A 382 10.48 5.25 27.74
N GLY A 383 9.52 6.03 27.22
CA GLY A 383 9.76 7.29 26.50
C GLY A 383 8.48 7.84 25.89
N ASP A 384 8.61 8.63 24.82
CA ASP A 384 7.49 9.31 24.17
C ASP A 384 7.28 8.88 22.70
N ALA A 385 8.14 8.01 22.17
CA ALA A 385 8.05 7.58 20.79
C ALA A 385 6.88 6.60 20.58
N SER A 386 6.33 6.62 19.39
CA SER A 386 5.19 5.78 19.03
C SER A 386 5.28 5.29 17.58
N SER A 387 4.57 4.20 17.28
CA SER A 387 4.38 3.68 15.93
C SER A 387 3.12 2.84 15.84
N THR A 388 2.58 2.69 14.63
CA THR A 388 1.45 1.82 14.35
C THR A 388 1.82 0.82 13.25
N ALA A 389 1.39 -0.42 13.40
CA ALA A 389 1.47 -1.44 12.35
C ALA A 389 0.08 -2.01 12.06
N TRP A 390 -0.16 -2.37 10.80
CA TRP A 390 -1.43 -2.89 10.33
C TRP A 390 -1.30 -4.33 9.84
N GLY A 391 -2.29 -5.14 10.14
CA GLY A 391 -2.35 -6.53 9.70
C GLY A 391 -3.78 -7.05 9.75
N CYS A 392 -3.91 -8.37 9.70
CA CYS A 392 -5.19 -9.05 9.78
C CYS A 392 -5.10 -10.29 10.66
N ASP A 393 -6.24 -10.86 11.02
CA ASP A 393 -6.32 -12.16 11.66
C ASP A 393 -5.83 -13.29 10.73
N LEU A 394 -5.56 -14.48 11.27
CA LEU A 394 -5.17 -15.67 10.53
C LEU A 394 -6.30 -16.70 10.61
N THR A 395 -6.90 -17.00 9.45
CA THR A 395 -8.06 -17.87 9.34
C THR A 395 -7.76 -19.16 8.60
N TYR A 396 -8.69 -20.13 8.63
CA TYR A 396 -8.61 -21.34 7.82
C TYR A 396 -8.64 -21.04 6.31
N GLU A 397 -9.31 -19.95 5.91
CA GLU A 397 -9.43 -19.54 4.52
C GLU A 397 -8.08 -19.15 3.90
N TYR A 398 -7.15 -18.57 4.68
CA TYR A 398 -5.81 -18.29 4.21
C TYR A 398 -5.12 -19.55 3.67
N VAL A 399 -5.17 -20.64 4.43
CA VAL A 399 -4.58 -21.92 4.02
C VAL A 399 -5.32 -22.50 2.82
N ARG A 400 -6.66 -22.41 2.78
CA ARG A 400 -7.47 -22.89 1.66
C ARG A 400 -7.16 -22.15 0.35
N ILE A 401 -7.01 -20.82 0.42
CA ILE A 401 -6.71 -19.98 -0.76
C ILE A 401 -5.30 -20.30 -1.30
N ASN A 402 -4.31 -20.41 -0.39
CA ASN A 402 -2.91 -20.56 -0.78
C ASN A 402 -2.48 -22.01 -1.03
N GLY A 403 -3.28 -23.00 -0.62
CA GLY A 403 -2.99 -24.42 -0.84
C GLY A 403 -3.04 -24.85 -2.31
N ASP A 404 -3.76 -24.11 -3.17
CA ASP A 404 -3.87 -24.37 -4.63
C ASP A 404 -3.94 -23.05 -5.43
N TYR A 405 -2.95 -22.17 -5.23
CA TYR A 405 -2.84 -20.91 -5.99
C TYR A 405 -2.22 -21.13 -7.36
N ARG A 406 -3.05 -21.23 -8.40
CA ARG A 406 -2.67 -21.44 -9.81
C ARG A 406 -3.47 -20.56 -10.78
N THR A 407 -3.82 -19.39 -10.39
CA THR A 407 -4.66 -18.49 -11.20
C THR A 407 -3.97 -17.94 -12.42
#